data_201c12087cea2ba47fce152afbb669e5
#
_entry.id   201c12087cea2ba47fce152afbb669e5
#
_cell.length_a   1.000
_cell.length_b   1.000
_cell.length_c   1.000
_cell.angle_alpha   90.00
_cell.angle_beta   90.00
_cell.angle_gamma   90.00
#
_symmetry.space_group_name_H-M   'P 1'
#
loop_
_entity.id
_entity.type
_entity.pdbx_description
1 polymer ?
#
loop_
_entity_poly.entity_id
_entity_poly.type
_entity_poly.pdbx_seq_one_letter_code
_entity_poly.pdbx_strand_id
1 'polypeptide(L)'
;GQIAGLNVLRIVNEPTAAALAYGLDKGDKEQTILVFDLGGGTFDVSLLEIGDGVVEVMATAGDNELGGDDWDQRIVDWLVDKFKSAHGIDLTKDKMALQRLREAAEKAKIELSSSQSANINLPYITVDSEKNPLFLDETLSRTEFQKITQDLLDRTKAPFNQVIKDADDIAMGQRNTLRGSCSAGSIDNRRHFFEVNLCH
;
A
#
# COMPACT_ATOMS: atom_id res chain seq x y z
N GLY A 1 -20.90 15.45 3.19
CA GLY A 1 -20.85 16.59 2.28
C GLY A 1 -21.58 17.80 2.84
N GLN A 2 -22.88 17.72 3.09
CA GLN A 2 -23.70 18.88 3.56
C GLN A 2 -23.20 19.47 4.89
N ILE A 3 -22.83 18.63 5.87
CA ILE A 3 -22.29 19.09 7.17
C ILE A 3 -20.96 19.87 6.96
N ALA A 4 -20.17 19.52 5.95
CA ALA A 4 -18.94 20.21 5.59
C ALA A 4 -19.17 21.41 4.63
N GLY A 5 -20.42 21.76 4.33
CA GLY A 5 -20.77 22.85 3.42
C GLY A 5 -20.51 22.56 1.94
N LEU A 6 -20.35 21.29 1.57
CA LEU A 6 -20.09 20.86 0.20
C LEU A 6 -21.38 20.51 -0.53
N ASN A 7 -21.50 20.92 -1.79
CA ASN A 7 -22.53 20.44 -2.70
C ASN A 7 -22.05 19.13 -3.36
N VAL A 8 -22.53 18.01 -2.90
CA VAL A 8 -22.14 16.67 -3.40
C VAL A 8 -22.93 16.34 -4.66
N LEU A 9 -22.24 16.23 -5.80
CA LEU A 9 -22.85 15.87 -7.08
C LEU A 9 -23.02 14.35 -7.20
N ARG A 10 -22.03 13.56 -6.78
CA ARG A 10 -22.06 12.09 -6.77
C ARG A 10 -20.93 11.53 -5.90
N ILE A 11 -21.05 10.25 -5.57
CA ILE A 11 -20.00 9.44 -4.94
C ILE A 11 -19.33 8.61 -6.05
N VAL A 12 -18.00 8.54 -6.02
CA VAL A 12 -17.19 7.74 -6.94
C VAL A 12 -16.34 6.78 -6.11
N ASN A 13 -16.24 5.52 -6.50
CA ASN A 13 -15.40 4.54 -5.85
C ASN A 13 -13.92 4.94 -6.01
N GLU A 14 -13.12 4.70 -4.97
CA GLU A 14 -11.71 5.11 -4.92
C GLU A 14 -10.86 4.60 -6.10
N PRO A 15 -10.88 3.30 -6.48
CA PRO A 15 -10.11 2.82 -7.63
C PRO A 15 -10.55 3.46 -8.94
N THR A 16 -11.84 3.76 -9.10
CA THR A 16 -12.35 4.50 -10.27
C THR A 16 -11.84 5.93 -10.27
N ALA A 17 -11.84 6.61 -9.12
CA ALA A 17 -11.32 7.97 -9.00
C ALA A 17 -9.81 8.02 -9.30
N ALA A 18 -9.05 7.04 -8.82
CA ALA A 18 -7.62 6.90 -9.11
C ALA A 18 -7.37 6.74 -10.63
N ALA A 19 -8.08 5.84 -11.30
CA ALA A 19 -7.98 5.66 -12.74
C ALA A 19 -8.29 6.93 -13.53
N LEU A 20 -9.37 7.65 -13.17
CA LEU A 20 -9.75 8.93 -13.77
C LEU A 20 -8.72 10.03 -13.54
N ALA A 21 -8.13 10.11 -12.35
CA ALA A 21 -7.09 11.10 -12.02
C ALA A 21 -5.84 10.95 -12.90
N TYR A 22 -5.51 9.73 -13.30
CA TYR A 22 -4.44 9.46 -14.26
C TYR A 22 -4.84 9.71 -15.73
N GLY A 23 -6.09 10.07 -15.98
CA GLY A 23 -6.59 10.38 -17.34
C GLY A 23 -6.72 9.15 -18.22
N LEU A 24 -6.91 7.99 -17.62
CA LEU A 24 -7.03 6.70 -18.34
C LEU A 24 -8.35 6.57 -19.09
N ASP A 25 -9.34 7.43 -18.80
CA ASP A 25 -10.64 7.55 -19.49
C ASP A 25 -10.55 8.26 -20.87
N LYS A 26 -9.41 8.88 -21.19
CA LYS A 26 -9.23 9.73 -22.37
C LYS A 26 -8.76 8.96 -23.63
N GLY A 27 -8.62 7.65 -23.52
CA GLY A 27 -8.20 6.81 -24.65
C GLY A 27 -9.39 6.23 -25.42
N ASP A 28 -9.29 6.20 -26.76
CA ASP A 28 -10.30 5.57 -27.64
C ASP A 28 -10.22 4.03 -27.66
N LYS A 29 -9.46 3.42 -26.76
CA LYS A 29 -9.23 1.96 -26.73
C LYS A 29 -9.70 1.37 -25.41
N GLU A 30 -10.33 0.22 -25.49
CA GLU A 30 -10.58 -0.62 -24.33
C GLU A 30 -9.28 -0.99 -23.64
N GLN A 31 -9.22 -0.79 -22.32
CA GLN A 31 -8.05 -1.06 -21.50
C GLN A 31 -8.47 -1.77 -20.21
N THR A 32 -7.69 -2.76 -19.83
CA THR A 32 -7.80 -3.40 -18.51
C THR A 32 -6.73 -2.83 -17.61
N ILE A 33 -7.13 -2.28 -16.46
CA ILE A 33 -6.25 -1.55 -15.52
C ILE A 33 -6.30 -2.24 -14.18
N LEU A 34 -5.13 -2.52 -13.60
CA LEU A 34 -5.01 -2.94 -12.21
C LEU A 34 -4.65 -1.73 -11.35
N VAL A 35 -5.48 -1.44 -10.36
CA VAL A 35 -5.21 -0.48 -9.30
C VAL A 35 -4.72 -1.26 -8.09
N PHE A 36 -3.50 -0.97 -7.65
CA PHE A 36 -2.87 -1.53 -6.45
C PHE A 36 -2.70 -0.39 -5.46
N ASP A 37 -3.55 -0.34 -4.46
CA ASP A 37 -3.64 0.75 -3.48
C ASP A 37 -3.22 0.26 -2.10
N LEU A 38 -2.01 0.64 -1.68
CA LEU A 38 -1.50 0.38 -0.34
C LEU A 38 -1.53 1.69 0.44
N GLY A 39 -2.62 1.92 1.16
CA GLY A 39 -2.83 3.08 2.01
C GLY A 39 -2.09 2.99 3.35
N GLY A 40 -2.39 3.90 4.29
CA GLY A 40 -1.78 3.89 5.62
C GLY A 40 -2.17 2.67 6.46
N GLY A 41 -3.45 2.26 6.41
CA GLY A 41 -3.98 1.17 7.24
C GLY A 41 -4.66 0.04 6.47
N THR A 42 -4.92 0.21 5.17
CA THR A 42 -5.59 -0.78 4.32
C THR A 42 -4.85 -1.00 3.02
N PHE A 43 -5.00 -2.19 2.49
CA PHE A 43 -4.54 -2.58 1.17
C PHE A 43 -5.73 -2.99 0.31
N ASP A 44 -5.88 -2.37 -0.85
CA ASP A 44 -6.92 -2.67 -1.82
C ASP A 44 -6.32 -2.91 -3.21
N VAL A 45 -6.81 -3.92 -3.89
CA VAL A 45 -6.45 -4.22 -5.26
C VAL A 45 -7.72 -4.39 -6.08
N SER A 46 -7.81 -3.68 -7.23
CA SER A 46 -8.99 -3.68 -8.09
C SER A 46 -8.59 -3.82 -9.54
N LEU A 47 -9.32 -4.63 -10.28
CA LEU A 47 -9.21 -4.72 -11.72
C LEU A 47 -10.39 -3.99 -12.37
N LEU A 48 -10.07 -3.03 -13.25
CA LEU A 48 -11.05 -2.22 -13.95
C LEU A 48 -10.94 -2.44 -15.45
N GLU A 49 -12.06 -2.36 -16.13
CA GLU A 49 -12.13 -2.25 -17.59
C GLU A 49 -12.63 -0.86 -17.96
N ILE A 50 -11.92 -0.20 -18.86
CA ILE A 50 -12.26 1.14 -19.35
C ILE A 50 -12.46 1.04 -20.86
N GLY A 51 -13.65 1.42 -21.32
CA GLY A 51 -13.99 1.47 -22.73
C GLY A 51 -15.20 2.35 -22.96
N ASP A 52 -15.27 3.01 -24.11
CA ASP A 52 -16.40 3.86 -24.55
C ASP A 52 -16.85 4.92 -23.52
N GLY A 53 -15.90 5.44 -22.70
CA GLY A 53 -16.17 6.41 -21.63
C GLY A 53 -16.82 5.79 -20.38
N VAL A 54 -16.88 4.46 -20.27
CA VAL A 54 -17.37 3.72 -19.12
C VAL A 54 -16.20 3.09 -18.39
N VAL A 55 -16.24 3.15 -17.04
CA VAL A 55 -15.30 2.45 -16.15
C VAL A 55 -16.08 1.40 -15.38
N GLU A 56 -15.76 0.15 -15.59
CA GLU A 56 -16.37 -0.99 -14.92
C GLU A 56 -15.34 -1.66 -13.99
N VAL A 57 -15.74 -1.92 -12.73
CA VAL A 57 -14.91 -2.66 -11.77
C VAL A 57 -15.20 -4.14 -11.93
N MET A 58 -14.25 -4.90 -12.47
CA MET A 58 -14.38 -6.33 -12.74
C MET A 58 -14.25 -7.16 -11.46
N ALA A 59 -13.23 -6.86 -10.67
CA ALA A 59 -12.96 -7.59 -9.44
C ALA A 59 -12.24 -6.68 -8.43
N THR A 60 -12.43 -6.95 -7.14
CA THR A 60 -11.74 -6.25 -6.06
C THR A 60 -11.48 -7.23 -4.90
N ALA A 61 -10.32 -7.09 -4.26
CA ALA A 61 -9.96 -7.76 -3.03
C ALA A 61 -8.99 -6.89 -2.24
N GLY A 62 -8.78 -7.20 -0.95
CA GLY A 62 -7.90 -6.39 -0.12
C GLY A 62 -7.61 -7.03 1.23
N ASP A 63 -6.90 -6.28 2.07
CA ASP A 63 -6.61 -6.61 3.46
C ASP A 63 -6.82 -5.33 4.30
N ASN A 64 -7.88 -5.30 5.08
CA ASN A 64 -8.29 -4.13 5.87
C ASN A 64 -7.39 -3.86 7.08
N GLU A 65 -6.41 -4.74 7.34
CA GLU A 65 -5.45 -4.66 8.43
C GLU A 65 -4.02 -4.68 7.91
N LEU A 66 -3.79 -4.17 6.69
CA LEU A 66 -2.48 -4.08 6.08
C LEU A 66 -2.30 -2.70 5.43
N GLY A 67 -1.33 -1.94 5.91
CA GLY A 67 -1.04 -0.61 5.38
C GLY A 67 0.35 -0.10 5.77
N GLY A 68 0.72 1.07 5.30
CA GLY A 68 2.01 1.70 5.56
C GLY A 68 2.40 1.78 7.03
N ASP A 69 1.41 1.89 7.93
CA ASP A 69 1.62 1.90 9.39
C ASP A 69 2.24 0.59 9.91
N ASP A 70 1.97 -0.56 9.25
CA ASP A 70 2.59 -1.83 9.62
C ASP A 70 4.08 -1.83 9.28
N TRP A 71 4.46 -1.25 8.13
CA TRP A 71 5.86 -1.07 7.76
C TRP A 71 6.58 -0.15 8.74
N ASP A 72 5.95 0.95 9.16
CA ASP A 72 6.49 1.84 10.20
C ASP A 72 6.66 1.11 11.52
N GLN A 73 5.68 0.30 11.93
CA GLN A 73 5.76 -0.48 13.16
C GLN A 73 6.93 -1.48 13.14
N ARG A 74 7.24 -2.10 11.99
CA ARG A 74 8.43 -2.97 11.87
C ARG A 74 9.73 -2.22 12.12
N ILE A 75 9.83 -0.98 11.64
CA ILE A 75 11.00 -0.13 11.91
C ILE A 75 11.07 0.23 13.40
N VAL A 76 9.93 0.59 14.01
CA VAL A 76 9.86 0.89 15.46
C VAL A 76 10.31 -0.31 16.27
N ASP A 77 9.81 -1.51 15.99
CA ASP A 77 10.18 -2.74 16.69
C ASP A 77 11.68 -3.02 16.55
N TRP A 78 12.22 -2.87 15.34
CA TRP A 78 13.65 -3.01 15.08
C TRP A 78 14.50 -2.01 15.89
N LEU A 79 14.08 -0.73 15.98
CA LEU A 79 14.76 0.29 16.79
C LEU A 79 14.68 -0.01 18.28
N VAL A 80 13.53 -0.45 18.78
CA VAL A 80 13.33 -0.84 20.19
C VAL A 80 14.25 -2.00 20.54
N ASP A 81 14.32 -3.03 19.70
CA ASP A 81 15.17 -4.20 19.93
C ASP A 81 16.67 -3.83 19.92
N LYS A 82 17.10 -2.96 19.02
CA LYS A 82 18.46 -2.43 18.97
C LYS A 82 18.80 -1.66 20.25
N PHE A 83 17.94 -0.74 20.63
CA PHE A 83 18.15 0.08 21.83
C PHE A 83 18.17 -0.76 23.10
N LYS A 84 17.25 -1.72 23.22
CA LYS A 84 17.20 -2.65 24.34
C LYS A 84 18.45 -3.52 24.43
N SER A 85 18.97 -3.97 23.30
CA SER A 85 20.21 -4.75 23.23
C SER A 85 21.43 -3.96 23.64
N ALA A 86 21.47 -2.65 23.33
CA ALA A 86 22.59 -1.77 23.64
C ALA A 86 22.56 -1.23 25.08
N HIS A 87 21.37 -0.89 25.58
CA HIS A 87 21.20 -0.15 26.85
C HIS A 87 20.40 -0.92 27.92
N GLY A 88 19.79 -2.06 27.60
CA GLY A 88 18.95 -2.83 28.53
C GLY A 88 17.61 -2.17 28.86
N ILE A 89 17.24 -1.07 28.18
CA ILE A 89 16.06 -0.27 28.45
C ILE A 89 15.01 -0.54 27.37
N ASP A 90 13.77 -0.76 27.81
CA ASP A 90 12.63 -0.99 26.96
C ASP A 90 11.87 0.32 26.72
N LEU A 91 12.02 0.88 25.51
CA LEU A 91 11.39 2.14 25.09
C LEU A 91 9.86 2.03 24.91
N THR A 92 9.30 0.82 24.85
CA THR A 92 7.84 0.64 24.67
C THR A 92 7.02 1.16 25.85
N LYS A 93 7.65 1.34 27.02
CA LYS A 93 7.02 1.86 28.24
C LYS A 93 6.94 3.38 28.28
N ASP A 94 7.68 4.08 27.42
CA ASP A 94 7.70 5.54 27.32
C ASP A 94 6.90 6.00 26.09
N LYS A 95 5.72 6.58 26.34
CA LYS A 95 4.82 7.05 25.28
C LYS A 95 5.43 8.16 24.42
N MET A 96 6.25 9.03 25.01
CA MET A 96 6.91 10.11 24.27
C MET A 96 8.03 9.54 23.39
N ALA A 97 8.80 8.60 23.90
CA ALA A 97 9.82 7.91 23.11
C ALA A 97 9.16 7.15 21.93
N LEU A 98 8.06 6.41 22.17
CA LEU A 98 7.33 5.70 21.12
C LEU A 98 6.81 6.65 20.03
N GLN A 99 6.29 7.82 20.40
CA GLN A 99 5.81 8.78 19.40
C GLN A 99 6.96 9.27 18.51
N ARG A 100 8.10 9.60 19.11
CA ARG A 100 9.30 10.01 18.37
C ARG A 100 9.86 8.91 17.49
N LEU A 101 9.81 7.65 17.96
CA LEU A 101 10.20 6.47 17.16
C LEU A 101 9.32 6.30 15.94
N ARG A 102 7.99 6.45 16.07
CA ARG A 102 7.04 6.36 14.95
C ARG A 102 7.31 7.42 13.89
N GLU A 103 7.44 8.68 14.30
CA GLU A 103 7.76 9.78 13.38
C GLU A 103 9.10 9.57 12.65
N ALA A 104 10.09 9.02 13.35
CA ALA A 104 11.39 8.72 12.75
C ALA A 104 11.32 7.50 11.81
N ALA A 105 10.52 6.50 12.16
CA ALA A 105 10.30 5.31 11.34
C ALA A 105 9.62 5.67 10.00
N GLU A 106 8.56 6.47 10.04
CA GLU A 106 7.88 6.96 8.84
C GLU A 106 8.84 7.73 7.92
N LYS A 107 9.63 8.65 8.47
CA LYS A 107 10.65 9.39 7.71
C LYS A 107 11.68 8.45 7.08
N ALA A 108 12.17 7.47 7.84
CA ALA A 108 13.13 6.49 7.33
C ALA A 108 12.53 5.63 6.21
N LYS A 109 11.26 5.19 6.35
CA LYS A 109 10.53 4.47 5.29
C LYS A 109 10.47 5.30 4.00
N ILE A 110 10.08 6.57 4.11
CA ILE A 110 10.01 7.49 2.96
C ILE A 110 11.39 7.65 2.33
N GLU A 111 12.44 7.89 3.12
CA GLU A 111 13.81 8.04 2.62
C GLU A 111 14.31 6.79 1.91
N LEU A 112 14.00 5.59 2.45
CA LEU A 112 14.38 4.31 1.85
C LEU A 112 13.68 4.04 0.51
N SER A 113 12.66 4.78 0.11
CA SER A 113 12.07 4.68 -1.23
C SER A 113 13.04 5.16 -2.32
N SER A 114 13.91 6.12 -2.02
CA SER A 114 14.89 6.67 -2.95
C SER A 114 16.36 6.37 -2.58
N SER A 115 16.65 6.11 -1.29
CA SER A 115 18.00 5.91 -0.77
C SER A 115 18.28 4.44 -0.44
N GLN A 116 19.56 4.03 -0.42
CA GLN A 116 19.96 2.68 -0.02
C GLN A 116 20.02 2.49 1.51
N SER A 117 20.06 3.60 2.25
CA SER A 117 20.05 3.60 3.71
C SER A 117 19.41 4.88 4.23
N ALA A 118 18.86 4.84 5.43
CA ALA A 118 18.35 5.97 6.20
C ALA A 118 19.04 6.03 7.56
N ASN A 119 19.48 7.21 7.97
CA ASN A 119 20.02 7.43 9.31
C ASN A 119 18.92 7.95 10.24
N ILE A 120 18.74 7.26 11.36
CA ILE A 120 17.74 7.57 12.36
C ILE A 120 18.46 8.06 13.63
N ASN A 121 18.46 9.37 13.83
CA ASN A 121 19.10 10.01 14.97
C ASN A 121 18.06 10.68 15.87
N LEU A 122 17.92 10.16 17.09
CA LEU A 122 17.00 10.66 18.11
C LEU A 122 17.77 11.04 19.38
N PRO A 123 18.20 12.31 19.50
CA PRO A 123 18.87 12.77 20.71
C PRO A 123 17.92 12.80 21.89
N TYR A 124 18.43 12.49 23.09
CA TYR A 124 17.66 12.52 24.33
C TYR A 124 16.36 11.70 24.24
N ILE A 125 16.46 10.46 23.76
CA ILE A 125 15.28 9.60 23.59
C ILE A 125 14.71 9.16 24.94
N THR A 126 15.56 8.89 25.90
CA THR A 126 15.22 8.57 27.29
C THR A 126 16.42 8.87 28.21
N VAL A 127 16.31 8.49 29.48
CA VAL A 127 17.39 8.57 30.48
C VAL A 127 17.65 7.21 31.10
N ASP A 128 18.88 6.97 31.53
CA ASP A 128 19.23 5.79 32.32
C ASP A 128 18.79 5.89 33.81
N SER A 129 19.11 4.89 34.60
CA SER A 129 18.83 4.86 36.06
C SER A 129 19.50 5.98 36.85
N GLU A 130 20.57 6.56 36.33
CA GLU A 130 21.34 7.66 36.91
C GLU A 130 20.89 9.03 36.38
N LYS A 131 19.83 9.08 35.56
CA LYS A 131 19.28 10.26 34.86
C LYS A 131 20.24 10.84 33.79
N ASN A 132 21.20 10.07 33.32
CA ASN A 132 21.98 10.49 32.16
C ASN A 132 21.17 10.35 30.88
N PRO A 133 21.25 11.32 29.94
CA PRO A 133 20.53 11.27 28.71
C PRO A 133 21.09 10.18 27.79
N LEU A 134 20.19 9.41 27.18
CA LEU A 134 20.51 8.40 26.19
C LEU A 134 20.07 8.85 24.79
N PHE A 135 20.84 8.43 23.81
CA PHE A 135 20.68 8.80 22.40
C PHE A 135 20.45 7.53 21.58
N LEU A 136 19.63 7.63 20.56
CA LEU A 136 19.50 6.59 19.57
C LEU A 136 20.11 7.11 18.26
N ASP A 137 21.06 6.40 17.70
CA ASP A 137 21.68 6.70 16.41
C ASP A 137 21.92 5.37 15.67
N GLU A 138 21.01 5.07 14.73
CA GLU A 138 21.01 3.83 13.99
C GLU A 138 20.88 4.08 12.48
N THR A 139 21.53 3.25 11.71
CA THR A 139 21.40 3.28 10.24
C THR A 139 20.66 2.04 9.77
N LEU A 140 19.51 2.25 9.15
CA LEU A 140 18.70 1.19 8.54
C LEU A 140 19.00 1.11 7.04
N SER A 141 19.48 -0.04 6.57
CA SER A 141 19.67 -0.28 5.14
C SER A 141 18.35 -0.72 4.49
N ARG A 142 18.18 -0.41 3.18
CA ARG A 142 17.03 -0.90 2.40
C ARG A 142 16.94 -2.43 2.43
N THR A 143 18.05 -3.13 2.39
CA THR A 143 18.08 -4.61 2.45
C THR A 143 17.55 -5.12 3.79
N GLU A 144 17.94 -4.51 4.91
CA GLU A 144 17.43 -4.90 6.22
C GLU A 144 15.94 -4.54 6.37
N PHE A 145 15.54 -3.36 5.87
CA PHE A 145 14.13 -2.97 5.82
C PHE A 145 13.27 -3.99 5.05
N GLN A 146 13.69 -4.37 3.85
CA GLN A 146 13.02 -5.39 3.04
C GLN A 146 12.91 -6.72 3.78
N LYS A 147 13.96 -7.12 4.50
CA LYS A 147 13.96 -8.37 5.27
C LYS A 147 12.96 -8.36 6.42
N ILE A 148 12.90 -7.28 7.22
CA ILE A 148 11.99 -7.17 8.36
C ILE A 148 10.54 -6.95 7.97
N THR A 149 10.26 -6.60 6.70
CA THR A 149 8.92 -6.35 6.17
C THR A 149 8.46 -7.36 5.11
N GLN A 150 9.24 -8.42 4.85
CA GLN A 150 8.95 -9.38 3.80
C GLN A 150 7.60 -10.09 3.97
N ASP A 151 7.23 -10.41 5.21
CA ASP A 151 5.95 -11.03 5.54
C ASP A 151 4.77 -10.12 5.23
N LEU A 152 4.89 -8.80 5.40
CA LEU A 152 3.87 -7.82 5.04
C LEU A 152 3.68 -7.78 3.51
N LEU A 153 4.78 -7.78 2.76
CA LEU A 153 4.72 -7.86 1.30
C LEU A 153 4.08 -9.18 0.83
N ASP A 154 4.37 -10.29 1.52
CA ASP A 154 3.77 -11.58 1.17
C ASP A 154 2.24 -11.60 1.39
N ARG A 155 1.72 -10.84 2.35
CA ARG A 155 0.27 -10.68 2.57
C ARG A 155 -0.45 -10.04 1.38
N THR A 156 0.19 -9.18 0.61
CA THR A 156 -0.43 -8.56 -0.58
C THR A 156 -0.68 -9.53 -1.72
N LYS A 157 0.07 -10.64 -1.77
CA LYS A 157 0.01 -11.62 -2.87
C LYS A 157 -1.32 -12.37 -2.95
N ALA A 158 -1.93 -12.69 -1.81
CA ALA A 158 -3.19 -13.44 -1.79
C ALA A 158 -4.35 -12.63 -2.39
N PRO A 159 -4.65 -11.38 -1.94
CA PRO A 159 -5.66 -10.52 -2.57
C PRO A 159 -5.38 -10.25 -4.05
N PHE A 160 -4.11 -9.99 -4.41
CA PHE A 160 -3.72 -9.78 -5.79
C PHE A 160 -4.09 -10.98 -6.69
N ASN A 161 -3.70 -12.19 -6.29
CA ASN A 161 -4.00 -13.41 -7.04
C ASN A 161 -5.51 -13.67 -7.11
N GLN A 162 -6.25 -13.33 -6.05
CA GLN A 162 -7.71 -13.47 -6.02
C GLN A 162 -8.38 -12.60 -7.07
N VAL A 163 -7.99 -11.31 -7.16
CA VAL A 163 -8.55 -10.39 -8.17
C VAL A 163 -8.31 -10.87 -9.59
N ILE A 164 -7.10 -11.36 -9.89
CA ILE A 164 -6.78 -11.89 -11.21
C ILE A 164 -7.67 -13.10 -11.54
N LYS A 165 -7.84 -14.02 -10.58
CA LYS A 165 -8.68 -15.21 -10.76
C LYS A 165 -10.15 -14.84 -10.97
N ASP A 166 -10.70 -13.96 -10.13
CA ASP A 166 -12.11 -13.56 -10.21
C ASP A 166 -12.41 -12.87 -11.54
N ALA A 167 -11.50 -12.06 -12.04
CA ALA A 167 -11.62 -11.40 -13.33
C ALA A 167 -11.57 -12.42 -14.49
N ASP A 168 -10.71 -13.43 -14.44
CA ASP A 168 -10.66 -14.50 -15.44
C ASP A 168 -11.96 -15.33 -15.43
N ASP A 169 -12.52 -15.63 -14.25
CA ASP A 169 -13.78 -16.35 -14.10
C ASP A 169 -14.97 -15.56 -14.70
N ILE A 170 -15.02 -14.23 -14.47
CA ILE A 170 -16.03 -13.34 -15.07
C ILE A 170 -15.90 -13.33 -16.60
N ALA A 171 -14.70 -13.15 -17.13
CA ALA A 171 -14.44 -13.17 -18.56
C ALA A 171 -14.78 -14.52 -19.21
N MET A 172 -14.63 -15.63 -18.49
CA MET A 172 -15.07 -16.95 -18.95
C MET A 172 -16.60 -17.11 -18.87
N GLY A 173 -17.24 -16.57 -17.83
CA GLY A 173 -18.69 -16.56 -17.67
C GLY A 173 -19.38 -15.78 -18.77
N GLN A 174 -18.89 -14.58 -19.10
CA GLN A 174 -19.39 -13.76 -20.21
C GLN A 174 -19.22 -14.45 -21.58
N ARG A 175 -18.08 -15.12 -21.82
CA ARG A 175 -17.85 -15.93 -23.03
C ARG A 175 -18.83 -17.10 -23.17
N ASN A 176 -19.22 -17.73 -22.06
CA ASN A 176 -20.19 -18.83 -22.08
C ASN A 176 -21.62 -18.34 -22.34
N THR A 177 -21.96 -17.13 -21.88
CA THR A 177 -23.26 -16.49 -22.19
C THR A 177 -23.35 -16.05 -23.64
N LEU A 178 -22.25 -15.59 -24.22
CA LEU A 178 -22.18 -15.19 -25.65
C LEU A 178 -22.03 -16.38 -26.62
N ARG A 179 -21.59 -17.56 -26.17
CA ARG A 179 -21.52 -18.77 -26.99
C ARG A 179 -22.89 -19.32 -27.42
N GLY A 180 -24.00 -18.74 -26.94
CA GLY A 180 -25.35 -19.00 -27.47
C GLY A 180 -25.64 -18.41 -28.86
N SER A 181 -24.82 -17.49 -29.37
CA SER A 181 -25.00 -16.89 -30.70
C SER A 181 -23.73 -16.18 -31.19
N CYS A 182 -22.67 -16.83 -31.53
CA CYS A 182 -21.73 -16.46 -32.61
C CYS A 182 -20.35 -17.11 -32.47
N SER A 183 -19.75 -17.37 -33.62
CA SER A 183 -18.48 -18.04 -33.87
C SER A 183 -17.24 -17.30 -33.32
N ALA A 184 -16.23 -18.10 -32.91
CA ALA A 184 -14.96 -17.71 -32.33
C ALA A 184 -14.24 -16.54 -33.06
N GLY A 185 -14.13 -15.42 -32.38
CA GLY A 185 -13.19 -14.35 -32.69
C GLY A 185 -11.96 -14.44 -31.76
N SER A 186 -10.80 -14.27 -32.34
CA SER A 186 -9.46 -14.32 -31.74
C SER A 186 -9.32 -13.38 -30.54
N ILE A 187 -8.80 -13.89 -29.41
CA ILE A 187 -8.50 -13.09 -28.21
C ILE A 187 -7.18 -12.36 -28.46
N ASP A 188 -7.23 -11.04 -28.54
CA ASP A 188 -6.05 -10.17 -28.57
C ASP A 188 -5.52 -9.98 -27.13
N ASN A 189 -4.27 -10.38 -26.92
CA ASN A 189 -3.61 -10.48 -25.62
C ASN A 189 -2.98 -9.13 -25.25
N ARG A 190 -3.79 -8.07 -25.01
CA ARG A 190 -3.30 -6.74 -24.60
C ARG A 190 -3.78 -6.36 -23.21
N ARG A 191 -3.21 -7.01 -22.18
CA ARG A 191 -3.33 -6.56 -20.81
C ARG A 191 -2.21 -5.56 -20.52
N HIS A 192 -2.55 -4.29 -20.37
CA HIS A 192 -1.63 -3.30 -19.84
C HIS A 192 -1.84 -3.20 -18.34
N PHE A 193 -0.84 -3.62 -17.58
CA PHE A 193 -0.82 -3.43 -16.13
C PHE A 193 -0.27 -2.04 -15.84
N PHE A 194 -1.07 -1.17 -15.24
CA PHE A 194 -0.62 0.08 -14.66
C PHE A 194 -0.64 -0.05 -13.15
N GLU A 195 0.52 0.07 -12.53
CA GLU A 195 0.66 0.13 -11.08
C GLU A 195 0.45 1.58 -10.64
N VAL A 196 -0.69 1.86 -9.99
CA VAL A 196 -0.94 3.14 -9.34
C VAL A 196 -0.58 2.98 -7.88
N ASN A 197 0.62 3.41 -7.51
CA ASN A 197 1.13 3.37 -6.15
C ASN A 197 0.81 4.71 -5.49
N LEU A 198 -0.29 4.79 -4.75
CA LEU A 198 -0.67 5.95 -3.94
C LEU A 198 -0.14 5.73 -2.51
N CYS A 199 1.18 5.82 -2.32
CA CYS A 199 1.76 5.94 -0.99
C CYS A 199 1.66 7.41 -0.52
N HIS A 200 0.76 7.68 0.40
CA HIS A 200 0.80 8.84 1.30
C HIS A 200 0.95 8.38 2.73
#